data_c41043b5fbf0c67e9e19f9d209c19bf6
#
_entry.id   c41043b5fbf0c67e9e19f9d209c19bf6
#
_cell.length_a   1.000
_cell.length_b   1.000
_cell.length_c   1.000
_cell.angle_alpha   90.00
_cell.angle_beta   90.00
_cell.angle_gamma   90.00
#
_symmetry.space_group_name_H-M   'P 1'
#
loop_
_entity.id
_entity.type
_entity.pdbx_description
1 polymer ?
#
loop_
_entity_poly.entity_id
_entity_poly.type
_entity_poly.pdbx_seq_one_letter_code
_entity_poly.pdbx_strand_id
1 'polypeptide(L)'
;MEAIEIRNLTKTYGGDSIALYNVNLTLPQGKIIGLLGPNGAGKTTLIKILTGIIKNYTGEVYIKGHKVGVETKKCVSYLPDIEFIDPNWTTAYSISYYKDFFNDFDQEKALMLINRLDIPLNKKFKALSKGTREKVQLILTLSRQSDIYIFDEPIAGVDPAARDLIFDLILQNYNKSATIIISTHLIADVERILDQFIFIKKGSIVRQGNVKEVTSQKGKSIDEIFREDFRCLADF
;
A
#
# COMPACT_ATOMS: atom_id res chain seq x y z
N MET A 1 0.50 -20.10 3.96
CA MET A 1 1.45 -19.80 2.86
C MET A 1 1.93 -18.37 3.01
N GLU A 2 3.14 -18.10 2.57
CA GLU A 2 3.74 -16.76 2.61
C GLU A 2 3.37 -16.00 1.34
N ALA A 3 2.93 -14.76 1.51
CA ALA A 3 2.62 -13.86 0.40
C ALA A 3 3.88 -13.17 -0.11
N ILE A 4 4.73 -12.73 0.83
CA ILE A 4 5.97 -12.00 0.53
C ILE A 4 7.07 -12.50 1.46
N GLU A 5 8.27 -12.71 0.89
CA GLU A 5 9.48 -13.04 1.61
C GLU A 5 10.63 -12.14 1.18
N ILE A 6 11.32 -11.55 2.15
CA ILE A 6 12.44 -10.63 1.95
C ILE A 6 13.61 -11.11 2.79
N ARG A 7 14.78 -11.28 2.15
CA ARG A 7 16.00 -11.73 2.80
C ARG A 7 17.15 -10.76 2.54
N ASN A 8 17.72 -10.21 3.61
CA ASN A 8 18.91 -9.33 3.60
C ASN A 8 18.82 -8.18 2.60
N LEU A 9 17.60 -7.61 2.43
CA LEU A 9 17.37 -6.55 1.46
C LEU A 9 18.05 -5.27 1.89
N THR A 10 18.94 -4.75 1.03
CA THR A 10 19.59 -3.46 1.20
C THR A 10 19.46 -2.65 -0.07
N LYS A 11 19.11 -1.36 0.08
CA LYS A 11 19.00 -0.39 -1.02
C LYS A 11 19.70 0.90 -0.68
N THR A 12 20.66 1.28 -1.52
CA THR A 12 21.32 2.58 -1.49
C THR A 12 20.96 3.40 -2.72
N TYR A 13 20.87 4.71 -2.57
CA TYR A 13 20.81 5.68 -3.66
C TYR A 13 22.15 6.39 -3.77
N GLY A 14 22.39 7.12 -4.85
CA GLY A 14 23.66 7.74 -5.18
C GLY A 14 24.44 8.28 -3.99
N GLY A 15 25.71 7.88 -3.85
CA GLY A 15 26.51 8.10 -2.66
C GLY A 15 26.18 7.12 -1.52
N ASP A 16 26.33 7.57 -0.28
CA ASP A 16 26.16 6.75 0.92
C ASP A 16 24.74 6.79 1.50
N SER A 17 23.73 7.23 0.72
CA SER A 17 22.36 7.33 1.20
C SER A 17 21.69 5.95 1.25
N ILE A 18 21.64 5.34 2.43
CA ILE A 18 21.00 4.04 2.67
C ILE A 18 19.51 4.27 2.89
N ALA A 19 18.68 3.75 1.97
CA ALA A 19 17.23 3.82 2.06
C ALA A 19 16.62 2.60 2.74
N LEU A 20 17.24 1.41 2.57
CA LEU A 20 16.89 0.18 3.29
C LEU A 20 18.19 -0.53 3.67
N TYR A 21 18.22 -1.10 4.88
CA TYR A 21 19.39 -1.77 5.41
C TYR A 21 19.02 -3.11 6.02
N ASN A 22 19.52 -4.19 5.43
CA ASN A 22 19.39 -5.58 5.90
C ASN A 22 17.96 -5.95 6.33
N VAL A 23 16.97 -5.57 5.51
CA VAL A 23 15.57 -5.87 5.80
C VAL A 23 15.32 -7.36 5.60
N ASN A 24 14.81 -8.01 6.65
CA ASN A 24 14.36 -9.40 6.65
C ASN A 24 12.89 -9.40 7.09
N LEU A 25 12.00 -9.97 6.26
CA LEU A 25 10.56 -9.88 6.47
C LEU A 25 9.84 -11.04 5.80
N THR A 26 8.89 -11.62 6.50
CA THR A 26 7.98 -12.65 5.96
C THR A 26 6.55 -12.23 6.26
N LEU A 27 5.73 -12.07 5.21
CA LEU A 27 4.34 -11.65 5.32
C LEU A 27 3.40 -12.78 4.93
N PRO A 28 2.43 -13.11 5.79
CA PRO A 28 1.48 -14.17 5.52
C PRO A 28 0.43 -13.75 4.49
N GLN A 29 -0.18 -14.75 3.86
CA GLN A 29 -1.30 -14.55 2.95
C GLN A 29 -2.60 -14.21 3.70
N GLY A 30 -3.48 -13.41 3.08
CA GLY A 30 -4.82 -13.13 3.58
C GLY A 30 -4.86 -12.20 4.81
N LYS A 31 -3.87 -11.33 4.97
CA LYS A 31 -3.77 -10.38 6.10
C LYS A 31 -3.72 -8.94 5.63
N ILE A 32 -4.24 -8.05 6.46
CA ILE A 32 -4.09 -6.61 6.30
C ILE A 32 -2.91 -6.16 7.18
N ILE A 33 -1.86 -5.66 6.54
CA ILE A 33 -0.57 -5.39 7.16
C ILE A 33 -0.25 -3.90 7.03
N GLY A 34 -0.02 -3.23 8.16
CA GLY A 34 0.44 -1.85 8.20
C GLY A 34 1.95 -1.75 8.08
N LEU A 35 2.47 -1.07 7.06
CA LEU A 35 3.86 -0.65 6.95
C LEU A 35 3.98 0.77 7.51
N LEU A 36 4.32 0.90 8.78
CA LEU A 36 4.16 2.10 9.58
C LEU A 36 5.52 2.74 9.89
N GLY A 37 5.60 4.04 9.72
CA GLY A 37 6.84 4.77 9.99
C GLY A 37 6.78 6.23 9.55
N PRO A 38 7.70 7.08 10.00
CA PRO A 38 7.75 8.49 9.62
C PRO A 38 8.07 8.66 8.13
N ASN A 39 7.92 9.88 7.64
CA ASN A 39 8.37 10.23 6.29
C ASN A 39 9.89 10.03 6.17
N GLY A 40 10.33 9.50 5.02
CA GLY A 40 11.74 9.15 4.80
C GLY A 40 12.22 7.86 5.48
N ALA A 41 11.36 7.10 6.17
CA ALA A 41 11.73 5.85 6.83
C ALA A 41 12.11 4.69 5.88
N GLY A 42 11.79 4.79 4.58
CA GLY A 42 12.04 3.74 3.58
C GLY A 42 10.79 3.02 3.07
N LYS A 43 9.58 3.38 3.55
CA LYS A 43 8.30 2.74 3.16
C LYS A 43 8.11 2.66 1.64
N THR A 44 8.09 3.81 0.97
CA THR A 44 7.91 3.90 -0.49
C THR A 44 9.05 3.21 -1.26
N THR A 45 10.28 3.22 -0.74
CA THR A 45 11.39 2.47 -1.35
C THR A 45 11.14 0.97 -1.31
N LEU A 46 10.71 0.43 -0.16
CA LEU A 46 10.34 -0.97 -0.01
C LEU A 46 9.20 -1.35 -0.95
N ILE A 47 8.15 -0.55 -0.99
CA ILE A 47 7.00 -0.75 -1.89
C ILE A 47 7.44 -0.74 -3.36
N LYS A 48 8.27 0.21 -3.78
CA LYS A 48 8.77 0.27 -5.16
C LYS A 48 9.63 -0.95 -5.55
N ILE A 49 10.30 -1.57 -4.60
CA ILE A 49 11.00 -2.84 -4.82
C ILE A 49 9.98 -3.99 -4.97
N LEU A 50 8.99 -4.11 -4.07
CA LEU A 50 7.94 -5.12 -4.13
C LEU A 50 7.14 -5.05 -5.44
N THR A 51 6.87 -3.84 -5.94
CA THR A 51 6.16 -3.63 -7.21
C THR A 51 7.06 -3.78 -8.45
N GLY A 52 8.38 -4.01 -8.26
CA GLY A 52 9.35 -4.17 -9.34
C GLY A 52 9.65 -2.89 -10.13
N ILE A 53 9.36 -1.72 -9.55
CA ILE A 53 9.75 -0.41 -10.07
C ILE A 53 11.25 -0.19 -9.84
N ILE A 54 11.74 -0.48 -8.63
CA ILE A 54 13.16 -0.46 -8.31
C ILE A 54 13.72 -1.88 -8.48
N LYS A 55 14.72 -2.03 -9.34
CA LYS A 55 15.38 -3.31 -9.64
C LYS A 55 16.80 -3.42 -9.08
N ASN A 56 17.43 -2.28 -8.79
CA ASN A 56 18.81 -2.25 -8.29
C ASN A 56 18.81 -2.22 -6.75
N TYR A 57 18.99 -3.38 -6.14
CA TYR A 57 19.10 -3.63 -4.70
C TYR A 57 19.93 -4.90 -4.46
N THR A 58 20.40 -5.13 -3.25
CA THR A 58 21.03 -6.39 -2.81
C THR A 58 20.07 -7.17 -1.93
N GLY A 59 20.28 -8.50 -1.83
CA GLY A 59 19.36 -9.39 -1.12
C GLY A 59 18.33 -10.02 -2.06
N GLU A 60 17.34 -10.67 -1.49
CA GLU A 60 16.33 -11.44 -2.24
C GLU A 60 14.91 -11.01 -1.84
N VAL A 61 14.03 -10.90 -2.83
CA VAL A 61 12.62 -10.54 -2.64
C VAL A 61 11.77 -11.47 -3.48
N TYR A 62 10.88 -12.19 -2.80
CA TYR A 62 9.94 -13.12 -3.40
C TYR A 62 8.50 -12.72 -3.10
N ILE A 63 7.64 -12.88 -4.08
CA ILE A 63 6.19 -12.71 -3.98
C ILE A 63 5.56 -14.02 -4.45
N LYS A 64 4.82 -14.68 -3.56
CA LYS A 64 4.23 -16.02 -3.83
C LYS A 64 5.27 -17.03 -4.36
N GLY A 65 6.48 -17.00 -3.83
CA GLY A 65 7.59 -17.86 -4.24
C GLY A 65 8.33 -17.46 -5.52
N HIS A 66 7.88 -16.43 -6.23
CA HIS A 66 8.53 -15.91 -7.44
C HIS A 66 9.39 -14.68 -7.12
N LYS A 67 10.60 -14.61 -7.68
CA LYS A 67 11.40 -13.38 -7.63
C LYS A 67 10.62 -12.22 -8.27
N VAL A 68 10.76 -11.02 -7.68
CA VAL A 68 10.11 -9.82 -8.21
C VAL A 68 10.46 -9.60 -9.68
N GLY A 69 9.44 -9.54 -10.54
CA GLY A 69 9.58 -9.45 -11.99
C GLY A 69 8.24 -9.40 -12.71
N VAL A 70 8.20 -9.91 -13.94
CA VAL A 70 7.00 -9.90 -14.78
C VAL A 70 5.86 -10.70 -14.13
N GLU A 71 6.16 -11.89 -13.61
CA GLU A 71 5.14 -12.76 -13.01
C GLU A 71 4.51 -12.14 -11.77
N THR A 72 5.30 -11.51 -10.92
CA THR A 72 4.77 -10.88 -9.70
C THR A 72 3.92 -9.63 -9.97
N LYS A 73 4.14 -8.95 -11.10
CA LYS A 73 3.30 -7.81 -11.51
C LYS A 73 1.88 -8.23 -11.91
N LYS A 74 1.67 -9.48 -12.28
CA LYS A 74 0.35 -10.02 -12.61
C LYS A 74 -0.53 -10.16 -11.36
N CYS A 75 0.06 -10.43 -10.21
CA CYS A 75 -0.67 -10.68 -8.96
C CYS A 75 -0.60 -9.53 -7.94
N VAL A 76 0.04 -8.41 -8.29
CA VAL A 76 0.15 -7.21 -7.43
C VAL A 76 -0.65 -6.07 -8.02
N SER A 77 -1.57 -5.51 -7.26
CA SER A 77 -2.25 -4.24 -7.54
C SER A 77 -1.67 -3.14 -6.64
N TYR A 78 -1.30 -2.01 -7.23
CA TYR A 78 -0.56 -0.95 -6.54
C TYR A 78 -1.22 0.41 -6.72
N LEU A 79 -1.50 1.08 -5.61
CA LEU A 79 -1.88 2.49 -5.56
C LEU A 79 -0.68 3.29 -5.04
N PRO A 80 0.01 4.07 -5.88
CA PRO A 80 1.09 4.95 -5.45
C PRO A 80 0.56 6.18 -4.70
N ASP A 81 1.46 6.85 -3.98
CA ASP A 81 1.24 8.14 -3.30
C ASP A 81 1.11 9.33 -4.25
N ILE A 82 1.35 9.12 -5.55
CA ILE A 82 1.26 10.12 -6.61
C ILE A 82 0.16 9.79 -7.61
N GLU A 83 -0.33 10.81 -8.30
CA GLU A 83 -1.26 10.60 -9.42
C GLU A 83 -0.56 9.88 -10.57
N PHE A 84 -1.17 8.79 -11.08
CA PHE A 84 -0.61 7.94 -12.14
C PHE A 84 -1.48 7.88 -13.41
N ILE A 85 -2.64 8.55 -13.41
CA ILE A 85 -3.52 8.63 -14.57
C ILE A 85 -3.16 9.86 -15.39
N ASP A 86 -3.12 9.72 -16.73
CA ASP A 86 -2.91 10.87 -17.62
C ASP A 86 -3.99 11.95 -17.37
N PRO A 87 -3.61 13.20 -17.14
CA PRO A 87 -4.54 14.30 -16.88
C PRO A 87 -5.57 14.55 -17.99
N ASN A 88 -5.29 14.10 -19.20
CA ASN A 88 -6.17 14.28 -20.36
C ASN A 88 -7.13 13.11 -20.60
N TRP A 89 -6.93 11.97 -19.92
CA TRP A 89 -7.85 10.84 -20.02
C TRP A 89 -9.17 11.15 -19.30
N THR A 90 -10.24 10.56 -19.79
CA THR A 90 -11.52 10.54 -19.07
C THR A 90 -11.56 9.36 -18.10
N THR A 91 -12.46 9.38 -17.13
CA THR A 91 -12.69 8.24 -16.24
C THR A 91 -13.06 6.99 -17.03
N ALA A 92 -13.92 7.13 -18.06
CA ALA A 92 -14.31 6.03 -18.95
C ALA A 92 -13.10 5.44 -19.70
N TYR A 93 -12.25 6.31 -20.24
CA TYR A 93 -11.05 5.86 -20.97
C TYR A 93 -10.07 5.13 -20.02
N SER A 94 -9.88 5.64 -18.80
CA SER A 94 -9.02 4.97 -17.80
C SER A 94 -9.51 3.56 -17.47
N ILE A 95 -10.85 3.37 -17.35
CA ILE A 95 -11.45 2.04 -17.13
C ILE A 95 -11.19 1.12 -18.32
N SER A 96 -11.41 1.61 -19.54
CA SER A 96 -11.14 0.82 -20.78
C SER A 96 -9.67 0.44 -20.88
N TYR A 97 -8.77 1.38 -20.64
CA TYR A 97 -7.33 1.14 -20.65
C TYR A 97 -6.92 0.05 -19.64
N TYR A 98 -7.46 0.09 -18.42
CA TYR A 98 -7.18 -0.93 -17.41
C TYR A 98 -7.70 -2.31 -17.82
N LYS A 99 -8.88 -2.39 -18.43
CA LYS A 99 -9.44 -3.62 -18.97
C LYS A 99 -8.55 -4.23 -20.06
N ASP A 100 -8.03 -3.40 -20.95
CA ASP A 100 -7.19 -3.85 -22.04
C ASP A 100 -5.79 -4.28 -21.56
N PHE A 101 -5.29 -3.65 -20.49
CA PHE A 101 -3.95 -3.88 -19.97
C PHE A 101 -3.88 -5.01 -18.93
N PHE A 102 -4.90 -5.18 -18.09
CA PHE A 102 -4.92 -6.16 -17.00
C PHE A 102 -6.03 -7.20 -17.22
N ASN A 103 -5.64 -8.46 -17.46
CA ASN A 103 -6.59 -9.56 -17.66
C ASN A 103 -7.47 -9.85 -16.43
N ASP A 104 -7.01 -9.45 -15.24
CA ASP A 104 -7.68 -9.60 -13.94
C ASP A 104 -8.53 -8.39 -13.55
N PHE A 105 -8.74 -7.42 -14.46
CA PHE A 105 -9.52 -6.23 -14.19
C PHE A 105 -11.02 -6.46 -14.36
N ASP A 106 -11.76 -6.20 -13.31
CA ASP A 106 -13.22 -6.28 -13.26
C ASP A 106 -13.83 -4.91 -13.62
N GLN A 107 -14.18 -4.76 -14.90
CA GLN A 107 -14.77 -3.54 -15.44
C GLN A 107 -16.16 -3.24 -14.85
N GLU A 108 -16.97 -4.28 -14.60
CA GLU A 108 -18.33 -4.09 -14.06
C GLU A 108 -18.27 -3.55 -12.64
N LYS A 109 -17.36 -4.07 -11.83
CA LYS A 109 -17.08 -3.57 -10.49
C LYS A 109 -16.59 -2.12 -10.53
N ALA A 110 -15.67 -1.77 -11.42
CA ALA A 110 -15.18 -0.40 -11.58
C ALA A 110 -16.33 0.56 -11.89
N LEU A 111 -17.19 0.22 -12.87
CA LEU A 111 -18.34 1.04 -13.25
C LEU A 111 -19.37 1.16 -12.12
N MET A 112 -19.65 0.06 -11.39
CA MET A 112 -20.53 0.07 -10.23
C MET A 112 -20.04 1.04 -9.15
N LEU A 113 -18.75 1.02 -8.82
CA LEU A 113 -18.15 1.90 -7.81
C LEU A 113 -18.11 3.37 -8.26
N ILE A 114 -17.80 3.63 -9.53
CA ILE A 114 -17.84 4.97 -10.13
C ILE A 114 -19.26 5.55 -10.04
N ASN A 115 -20.28 4.78 -10.41
CA ASN A 115 -21.68 5.21 -10.33
C ASN A 115 -22.13 5.43 -8.88
N ARG A 116 -21.77 4.52 -7.96
CA ARG A 116 -22.08 4.66 -6.53
C ARG A 116 -21.54 5.93 -5.89
N LEU A 117 -20.42 6.44 -6.39
CA LEU A 117 -19.78 7.66 -5.89
C LEU A 117 -20.07 8.91 -6.74
N ASP A 118 -21.02 8.84 -7.68
CA ASP A 118 -21.40 9.92 -8.59
C ASP A 118 -20.22 10.54 -9.34
N ILE A 119 -19.24 9.71 -9.72
CA ILE A 119 -18.06 10.17 -10.44
C ILE A 119 -18.36 10.28 -11.94
N PRO A 120 -18.12 11.45 -12.57
CA PRO A 120 -18.44 11.65 -13.98
C PRO A 120 -17.50 10.84 -14.89
N LEU A 121 -18.09 10.04 -15.77
CA LEU A 121 -17.34 9.18 -16.71
C LEU A 121 -16.63 9.98 -17.83
N ASN A 122 -17.25 11.06 -18.31
CA ASN A 122 -16.82 11.80 -19.51
C ASN A 122 -15.93 13.01 -19.20
N LYS A 123 -15.70 13.34 -17.94
CA LYS A 123 -14.79 14.44 -17.58
C LYS A 123 -13.34 13.99 -17.64
N LYS A 124 -12.46 14.86 -18.13
CA LYS A 124 -11.02 14.64 -18.09
C LYS A 124 -10.52 14.62 -16.65
N PHE A 125 -9.53 13.77 -16.36
CA PHE A 125 -8.98 13.58 -15.03
C PHE A 125 -8.55 14.90 -14.37
N LYS A 126 -7.87 15.79 -15.12
CA LYS A 126 -7.49 17.13 -14.65
C LYS A 126 -8.65 18.05 -14.27
N ALA A 127 -9.87 17.79 -14.76
CA ALA A 127 -11.06 18.57 -14.45
C ALA A 127 -11.85 18.03 -13.24
N LEU A 128 -11.41 16.92 -12.66
CA LEU A 128 -11.94 16.37 -11.42
C LEU A 128 -11.31 17.04 -10.20
N SER A 129 -12.04 17.12 -9.09
CA SER A 129 -11.44 17.55 -7.81
C SER A 129 -10.35 16.55 -7.36
N LYS A 130 -9.41 17.00 -6.53
CA LYS A 130 -8.35 16.13 -5.98
C LYS A 130 -8.93 14.85 -5.35
N GLY A 131 -9.89 14.98 -4.44
CA GLY A 131 -10.51 13.82 -3.79
C GLY A 131 -11.27 12.90 -4.77
N THR A 132 -11.82 13.44 -5.87
CA THR A 132 -12.44 12.60 -6.91
C THR A 132 -11.37 11.84 -7.70
N ARG A 133 -10.24 12.46 -8.01
CA ARG A 133 -9.11 11.79 -8.67
C ARG A 133 -8.54 10.64 -7.82
N GLU A 134 -8.36 10.86 -6.52
CA GLU A 134 -7.94 9.84 -5.56
C GLU A 134 -8.90 8.65 -5.55
N LYS A 135 -10.22 8.91 -5.50
CA LYS A 135 -11.25 7.86 -5.57
C LYS A 135 -11.20 7.07 -6.88
N VAL A 136 -11.03 7.72 -8.03
CA VAL A 136 -10.88 7.02 -9.33
C VAL A 136 -9.68 6.08 -9.30
N GLN A 137 -8.52 6.55 -8.85
CA GLN A 137 -7.29 5.74 -8.77
C GLN A 137 -7.47 4.54 -7.83
N LEU A 138 -8.10 4.75 -6.67
CA LEU A 138 -8.42 3.69 -5.72
C LEU A 138 -9.36 2.64 -6.33
N ILE A 139 -10.43 3.08 -7.03
CA ILE A 139 -11.38 2.18 -7.69
C ILE A 139 -10.68 1.34 -8.76
N LEU A 140 -9.84 1.94 -9.59
CA LEU A 140 -9.09 1.19 -10.60
C LEU A 140 -8.18 0.13 -9.97
N THR A 141 -7.49 0.48 -8.87
CA THR A 141 -6.65 -0.45 -8.11
C THR A 141 -7.46 -1.59 -7.50
N LEU A 142 -8.60 -1.30 -6.86
CA LEU A 142 -9.48 -2.28 -6.21
C LEU A 142 -10.26 -3.16 -7.20
N SER A 143 -10.42 -2.70 -8.44
CA SER A 143 -11.13 -3.47 -9.47
C SER A 143 -10.26 -4.53 -10.14
N ARG A 144 -8.98 -4.64 -9.79
CA ARG A 144 -8.17 -5.80 -10.12
C ARG A 144 -8.47 -6.96 -9.16
N GLN A 145 -8.43 -8.20 -9.66
CA GLN A 145 -8.57 -9.42 -8.86
C GLN A 145 -7.20 -9.95 -8.43
N SER A 146 -6.44 -9.10 -7.72
CA SER A 146 -5.05 -9.37 -7.36
C SER A 146 -4.92 -10.19 -6.08
N ASP A 147 -3.81 -10.92 -5.93
CA ASP A 147 -3.47 -11.64 -4.70
C ASP A 147 -2.86 -10.72 -3.63
N ILE A 148 -2.29 -9.61 -4.08
CA ILE A 148 -1.66 -8.63 -3.19
C ILE A 148 -2.08 -7.23 -3.64
N TYR A 149 -2.57 -6.45 -2.68
CA TYR A 149 -2.83 -5.02 -2.86
C TYR A 149 -1.83 -4.22 -2.03
N ILE A 150 -1.22 -3.21 -2.63
CA ILE A 150 -0.30 -2.29 -1.96
C ILE A 150 -0.85 -0.88 -2.10
N PHE A 151 -1.13 -0.24 -0.98
CA PHE A 151 -1.59 1.15 -0.91
C PHE A 151 -0.52 2.01 -0.25
N ASP A 152 0.11 2.90 -1.01
CA ASP A 152 1.13 3.80 -0.50
C ASP A 152 0.50 5.14 -0.10
N GLU A 153 0.44 5.40 1.21
CA GLU A 153 -0.16 6.60 1.83
C GLU A 153 -1.60 6.92 1.33
N PRO A 154 -2.54 5.97 1.30
CA PRO A 154 -3.85 6.12 0.65
C PRO A 154 -4.75 7.19 1.26
N ILE A 155 -4.44 7.66 2.47
CA ILE A 155 -5.22 8.66 3.21
C ILE A 155 -4.42 9.95 3.50
N ALA A 156 -3.21 10.09 2.94
CA ALA A 156 -2.39 11.27 3.14
C ALA A 156 -3.04 12.50 2.48
N GLY A 157 -3.27 13.54 3.26
CA GLY A 157 -3.91 14.77 2.76
C GLY A 157 -5.42 14.64 2.47
N VAL A 158 -6.04 13.55 2.92
CA VAL A 158 -7.50 13.35 2.85
C VAL A 158 -8.14 13.87 4.13
N ASP A 159 -9.29 14.54 4.00
CA ASP A 159 -10.09 14.99 5.14
C ASP A 159 -10.48 13.82 6.05
N PRO A 160 -10.46 13.99 7.39
CA PRO A 160 -10.80 12.90 8.31
C PRO A 160 -12.13 12.21 8.00
N ALA A 161 -13.17 12.97 7.64
CA ALA A 161 -14.48 12.41 7.29
C ALA A 161 -14.44 11.56 6.00
N ALA A 162 -13.53 11.85 5.06
CA ALA A 162 -13.39 11.07 3.83
C ALA A 162 -12.48 9.84 3.98
N ARG A 163 -11.68 9.75 5.06
CA ARG A 163 -10.82 8.59 5.33
C ARG A 163 -11.63 7.32 5.57
N ASP A 164 -12.73 7.42 6.32
CA ASP A 164 -13.62 6.29 6.57
C ASP A 164 -14.18 5.72 5.27
N LEU A 165 -14.58 6.59 4.33
CA LEU A 165 -15.03 6.13 3.02
C LEU A 165 -13.94 5.37 2.25
N ILE A 166 -12.68 5.82 2.31
CA ILE A 166 -11.55 5.13 1.67
C ILE A 166 -11.35 3.73 2.28
N PHE A 167 -11.37 3.64 3.61
CA PHE A 167 -11.25 2.33 4.28
C PHE A 167 -12.43 1.41 3.97
N ASP A 168 -13.65 1.94 3.95
CA ASP A 168 -14.84 1.16 3.57
C ASP A 168 -14.73 0.66 2.13
N LEU A 169 -14.27 1.49 1.21
CA LEU A 169 -14.01 1.08 -0.18
C LEU A 169 -12.97 -0.04 -0.25
N ILE A 170 -11.85 0.08 0.48
CA ILE A 170 -10.83 -0.96 0.54
C ILE A 170 -11.42 -2.25 1.12
N LEU A 171 -12.01 -2.18 2.33
CA LEU A 171 -12.46 -3.36 3.07
C LEU A 171 -13.63 -4.10 2.41
N GLN A 172 -14.50 -3.39 1.67
CA GLN A 172 -15.64 -4.00 0.99
C GLN A 172 -15.30 -4.54 -0.39
N ASN A 173 -14.21 -4.10 -1.01
CA ASN A 173 -13.97 -4.33 -2.42
C ASN A 173 -12.66 -5.05 -2.78
N TYR A 174 -11.84 -5.47 -1.82
CA TYR A 174 -10.68 -6.30 -2.13
C TYR A 174 -11.05 -7.81 -2.17
N ASN A 175 -10.22 -8.61 -2.84
CA ASN A 175 -10.32 -10.07 -2.78
C ASN A 175 -9.98 -10.54 -1.35
N LYS A 176 -10.93 -11.16 -0.66
CA LYS A 176 -10.79 -11.54 0.78
C LYS A 176 -9.68 -12.54 1.07
N SER A 177 -9.20 -13.27 0.07
CA SER A 177 -8.02 -14.14 0.19
C SER A 177 -6.70 -13.40 -0.05
N ALA A 178 -6.75 -12.16 -0.54
CA ALA A 178 -5.56 -11.37 -0.83
C ALA A 178 -4.90 -10.80 0.42
N THR A 179 -3.61 -10.52 0.31
CA THR A 179 -2.85 -9.76 1.31
C THR A 179 -2.91 -8.28 0.96
N ILE A 180 -3.17 -7.44 1.96
CA ILE A 180 -3.12 -5.98 1.81
C ILE A 180 -1.93 -5.44 2.57
N ILE A 181 -1.16 -4.54 1.94
CA ILE A 181 -0.15 -3.71 2.59
C ILE A 181 -0.60 -2.26 2.50
N ILE A 182 -0.70 -1.59 3.63
CA ILE A 182 -1.01 -0.17 3.72
C ILE A 182 0.19 0.54 4.34
N SER A 183 0.87 1.39 3.58
CA SER A 183 1.89 2.25 4.15
C SER A 183 1.26 3.55 4.65
N THR A 184 1.64 3.97 5.85
CA THR A 184 1.22 5.28 6.35
C THR A 184 2.06 5.73 7.56
N HIS A 185 2.03 7.03 7.82
CA HIS A 185 2.48 7.63 9.07
C HIS A 185 1.31 8.00 10.01
N LEU A 186 0.05 7.85 9.55
CA LEU A 186 -1.19 8.13 10.29
C LEU A 186 -1.71 6.85 10.95
N ILE A 187 -1.03 6.41 12.00
CA ILE A 187 -1.22 5.07 12.59
C ILE A 187 -2.59 4.93 13.25
N ALA A 188 -3.00 5.94 14.02
CA ALA A 188 -4.29 5.92 14.73
C ALA A 188 -5.50 5.73 13.79
N ASP A 189 -5.41 6.20 12.54
CA ASP A 189 -6.49 6.07 11.56
C ASP A 189 -6.61 4.65 11.00
N VAL A 190 -5.47 3.93 10.84
CA VAL A 190 -5.45 2.61 10.19
C VAL A 190 -5.47 1.44 11.17
N GLU A 191 -5.06 1.65 12.42
CA GLU A 191 -4.87 0.61 13.42
C GLU A 191 -6.05 -0.37 13.52
N ARG A 192 -7.27 0.14 13.46
CA ARG A 192 -8.52 -0.62 13.61
C ARG A 192 -8.76 -1.67 12.53
N ILE A 193 -8.11 -1.54 11.38
CA ILE A 193 -8.28 -2.45 10.23
C ILE A 193 -7.12 -3.42 10.05
N LEU A 194 -6.03 -3.26 10.81
CA LEU A 194 -4.83 -4.05 10.66
C LEU A 194 -4.90 -5.39 11.40
N ASP A 195 -4.46 -6.47 10.76
CA ASP A 195 -4.13 -7.73 11.41
C ASP A 195 -2.71 -7.72 11.98
N GLN A 196 -1.77 -7.17 11.22
CA GLN A 196 -0.35 -7.11 11.55
C GLN A 196 0.22 -5.72 11.27
N PHE A 197 1.33 -5.42 11.92
CA PHE A 197 2.06 -4.18 11.70
C PHE A 197 3.56 -4.41 11.58
N ILE A 198 4.22 -3.51 10.87
CA ILE A 198 5.66 -3.43 10.68
C ILE A 198 6.05 -1.99 10.94
N PHE A 199 6.91 -1.76 11.92
CA PHE A 199 7.53 -0.46 12.15
C PHE A 199 8.85 -0.38 11.42
N ILE A 200 8.98 0.61 10.53
CA ILE A 200 10.21 0.88 9.79
C ILE A 200 10.76 2.25 10.17
N LYS A 201 12.06 2.33 10.46
CA LYS A 201 12.79 3.55 10.79
C LYS A 201 14.17 3.53 10.17
N LYS A 202 14.56 4.62 9.49
CA LYS A 202 15.88 4.76 8.87
C LYS A 202 16.29 3.53 8.03
N GLY A 203 15.33 2.98 7.27
CA GLY A 203 15.54 1.83 6.39
C GLY A 203 15.57 0.45 7.06
N SER A 204 15.39 0.35 8.37
CA SER A 204 15.41 -0.92 9.10
C SER A 204 14.07 -1.22 9.78
N ILE A 205 13.74 -2.51 9.90
CA ILE A 205 12.57 -2.95 10.66
C ILE A 205 12.92 -2.91 12.15
N VAL A 206 12.17 -2.11 12.92
CA VAL A 206 12.39 -1.97 14.37
C VAL A 206 11.45 -2.84 15.19
N ARG A 207 10.26 -3.12 14.67
CA ARG A 207 9.28 -4.03 15.30
C ARG A 207 8.31 -4.55 14.25
N GLN A 208 7.82 -5.75 14.47
CA GLN A 208 6.69 -6.32 13.73
C GLN A 208 5.88 -7.22 14.67
N GLY A 209 4.61 -7.42 14.36
CA GLY A 209 3.78 -8.31 15.16
C GLY A 209 2.31 -8.31 14.76
N ASN A 210 1.56 -9.17 15.44
CA ASN A 210 0.11 -9.20 15.35
C ASN A 210 -0.48 -8.08 16.21
N VAL A 211 -1.40 -7.30 15.65
CA VAL A 211 -2.00 -6.15 16.34
C VAL A 211 -2.69 -6.61 17.63
N LYS A 212 -3.58 -7.60 17.55
CA LYS A 212 -4.36 -8.07 18.71
C LYS A 212 -3.48 -8.63 19.82
N GLU A 213 -2.44 -9.37 19.49
CA GLU A 213 -1.52 -9.94 20.47
C GLU A 213 -0.74 -8.86 21.20
N VAL A 214 -0.15 -7.94 20.45
CA VAL A 214 0.71 -6.90 21.04
C VAL A 214 -0.11 -5.88 21.84
N THR A 215 -1.29 -5.48 21.36
CA THR A 215 -2.16 -4.56 22.12
C THR A 215 -2.70 -5.21 23.37
N SER A 216 -3.09 -6.50 23.35
CA SER A 216 -3.56 -7.22 24.54
C SER A 216 -2.44 -7.40 25.57
N GLN A 217 -1.22 -7.71 25.15
CA GLN A 217 -0.08 -7.90 26.05
C GLN A 217 0.38 -6.59 26.71
N LYS A 218 0.36 -5.49 25.96
CA LYS A 218 0.86 -4.20 26.45
C LYS A 218 -0.21 -3.30 27.06
N GLY A 219 -1.50 -3.57 26.80
CA GLY A 219 -2.60 -2.69 27.21
C GLY A 219 -2.56 -1.32 26.53
N LYS A 220 -1.95 -1.23 25.35
CA LYS A 220 -1.70 0.00 24.59
C LYS A 220 -2.10 -0.16 23.14
N SER A 221 -2.50 0.92 22.48
CA SER A 221 -2.73 0.97 21.04
C SER A 221 -1.41 0.85 20.25
N ILE A 222 -1.50 0.51 18.96
CA ILE A 222 -0.33 0.48 18.08
C ILE A 222 0.28 1.88 17.93
N ASP A 223 -0.55 2.93 17.90
CA ASP A 223 -0.07 4.31 17.86
C ASP A 223 0.74 4.69 19.13
N GLU A 224 0.26 4.29 20.32
CA GLU A 224 1.00 4.50 21.57
C GLU A 224 2.34 3.76 21.60
N ILE A 225 2.35 2.49 21.17
CA ILE A 225 3.56 1.67 21.08
C ILE A 225 4.55 2.28 20.08
N PHE A 226 4.04 2.75 18.94
CA PHE A 226 4.86 3.44 17.96
C PHE A 226 5.53 4.69 18.53
N ARG A 227 4.76 5.53 19.23
CA ARG A 227 5.29 6.74 19.89
C ARG A 227 6.38 6.41 20.89
N GLU A 228 6.24 5.34 21.65
CA GLU A 228 7.27 4.88 22.60
C GLU A 228 8.54 4.44 21.87
N ASP A 229 8.42 3.52 20.90
CA ASP A 229 9.56 2.98 20.15
C ASP A 229 10.32 4.07 19.37
N PHE A 230 9.62 5.15 18.95
CA PHE A 230 10.24 6.22 18.20
C PHE A 230 10.72 7.39 19.05
N ARG A 231 10.17 7.61 20.26
CA ARG A 231 10.69 8.57 21.25
C ARG A 231 12.03 8.12 21.83
N CYS A 232 12.13 6.89 22.28
CA CYS A 232 13.37 6.32 22.86
C CYS A 232 14.56 6.32 21.89
N LEU A 233 14.36 6.62 20.62
CA LEU A 233 15.40 6.66 19.57
C LEU A 233 15.69 8.09 19.06
N ALA A 234 15.08 9.12 19.68
CA ALA A 234 15.34 10.52 19.34
C ALA A 234 16.57 11.11 20.05
N ASP A 235 17.11 10.42 21.07
CA ASP A 235 18.18 10.88 21.92
C ASP A 235 19.60 10.37 21.50
N PHE A 236 19.79 9.99 20.22
CA PHE A 236 21.10 9.63 19.67
C PHE A 236 21.35 10.28 18.32
#